data_ccdd520b835bb60e3c59dff3fba17e38
#
_entry.id   ccdd520b835bb60e3c59dff3fba17e38
#
_cell.length_a   1.000
_cell.length_b   1.000
_cell.length_c   1.000
_cell.angle_alpha   90.00
_cell.angle_beta   90.00
_cell.angle_gamma   90.00
#
_symmetry.space_group_name_H-M   'P 1'
#
loop_
_entity.id
_entity.type
_entity.pdbx_description
1 polymer ?
#
loop_
_entity_poly.entity_id
_entity_poly.type
_entity_poly.pdbx_seq_one_letter_code
_entity_poly.pdbx_strand_id
1 'polypeptide(L)'
;MILKSFCLLGGAFMESHVLYNDGHHKCIAFSMPAEDESVPSNQFLIIDGNEAAIIDPGGDLTFTPLTLQITKFTSMDNIKYVIGSHQDPDILASMPRWLIHLQNTKLLIPTLWERFLPHYNSAFTKGRLHHGLSERLEGIPDGGGVYTLGDTQIMAIPAHFLHSVGNIQFYDPVSQILFSGDMGASLVGNSGIKVENFQTHIGSMLGFHQRYMASNKACRLWADSVRQLPVEMMVPQHGKRLEGRAIFDEFLDWIEKLSCGVDLIDEGTYDIKELMVMTKMNAI
;
A
#
# COMPACT_ATOMS: atom_id res chain seq x y z
N MET A 1 -37.79 6.52 -17.74
CA MET A 1 -37.39 7.94 -17.59
C MET A 1 -36.45 7.97 -16.40
N ILE A 2 -35.16 7.80 -16.69
CA ILE A 2 -34.08 7.63 -15.69
C ILE A 2 -33.60 9.02 -15.33
N LEU A 3 -33.69 9.35 -14.05
CA LEU A 3 -33.13 10.58 -13.49
C LEU A 3 -31.61 10.59 -13.63
N LYS A 4 -31.11 11.21 -14.70
CA LYS A 4 -29.76 11.77 -14.76
C LYS A 4 -29.89 13.19 -14.18
N SER A 5 -29.52 13.35 -12.95
CA SER A 5 -29.38 14.69 -12.37
C SER A 5 -28.30 14.72 -11.29
N PHE A 6 -27.46 15.73 -11.45
CA PHE A 6 -26.41 16.25 -10.59
C PHE A 6 -25.06 15.53 -10.61
N CYS A 7 -24.33 15.80 -11.70
CA CYS A 7 -22.88 15.82 -11.67
C CYS A 7 -22.45 17.28 -11.96
N LEU A 8 -22.21 18.05 -10.92
CA LEU A 8 -21.63 19.40 -10.99
C LEU A 8 -20.64 19.58 -9.85
N LEU A 9 -19.60 18.77 -9.89
CA LEU A 9 -18.24 18.96 -9.36
C LEU A 9 -17.47 17.81 -9.95
N GLY A 10 -16.54 18.07 -10.86
CA GLY A 10 -15.72 17.06 -11.52
C GLY A 10 -14.73 16.43 -10.54
N GLY A 11 -15.21 15.59 -9.63
CA GLY A 11 -14.40 14.78 -8.75
C GLY A 11 -14.49 13.32 -9.19
N ALA A 12 -13.37 12.68 -9.39
CA ALA A 12 -13.29 11.25 -9.62
C ALA A 12 -13.97 10.50 -8.47
N PHE A 13 -14.90 9.61 -8.79
CA PHE A 13 -15.58 8.80 -7.76
C PHE A 13 -14.69 7.61 -7.41
N MET A 14 -14.41 7.45 -6.11
CA MET A 14 -13.79 6.24 -5.60
C MET A 14 -14.70 5.03 -5.82
N GLU A 15 -14.16 3.99 -6.43
CA GLU A 15 -14.82 2.72 -6.64
C GLU A 15 -14.46 1.75 -5.52
N SER A 16 -15.34 0.79 -5.23
CA SER A 16 -15.11 -0.28 -4.28
C SER A 16 -15.29 -1.64 -4.95
N HIS A 17 -14.37 -2.57 -4.68
CA HIS A 17 -14.35 -3.90 -5.24
C HIS A 17 -14.23 -4.92 -4.10
N VAL A 18 -15.22 -5.82 -3.98
CA VAL A 18 -15.17 -6.90 -2.99
C VAL A 18 -14.19 -7.96 -3.52
N LEU A 19 -13.09 -8.16 -2.80
CA LEU A 19 -12.08 -9.16 -3.12
C LEU A 19 -12.42 -10.53 -2.51
N TYR A 20 -12.96 -10.52 -1.28
CA TYR A 20 -13.38 -11.70 -0.55
C TYR A 20 -14.61 -11.38 0.30
N ASN A 21 -15.54 -12.33 0.44
CA ASN A 21 -16.70 -12.21 1.31
C ASN A 21 -17.32 -13.59 1.58
N ASP A 22 -17.29 -14.04 2.82
CA ASP A 22 -17.96 -15.26 3.29
C ASP A 22 -19.19 -14.97 4.19
N GLY A 23 -19.54 -13.68 4.34
CA GLY A 23 -20.63 -13.19 5.19
C GLY A 23 -20.15 -12.65 6.53
N HIS A 24 -19.11 -13.23 7.13
CA HIS A 24 -18.51 -12.80 8.39
C HIS A 24 -17.20 -12.02 8.14
N HIS A 25 -16.33 -12.56 7.30
CA HIS A 25 -15.08 -11.96 6.89
C HIS A 25 -15.16 -11.32 5.50
N LYS A 26 -14.59 -10.12 5.31
CA LYS A 26 -14.63 -9.40 4.04
C LYS A 26 -13.32 -8.66 3.79
N CYS A 27 -12.85 -8.72 2.56
CA CYS A 27 -11.76 -7.88 2.07
C CYS A 27 -12.26 -7.03 0.90
N ILE A 28 -12.07 -5.73 0.99
CA ILE A 28 -12.51 -4.74 0.00
C ILE A 28 -11.33 -3.90 -0.45
N ALA A 29 -11.18 -3.72 -1.76
CA ALA A 29 -10.29 -2.74 -2.35
C ALA A 29 -11.06 -1.47 -2.75
N PHE A 30 -10.43 -0.33 -2.57
CA PHE A 30 -10.91 0.96 -3.06
C PHE A 30 -9.89 1.54 -4.02
N SER A 31 -10.36 2.22 -5.05
CA SER A 31 -9.49 2.87 -6.01
C SER A 31 -10.12 4.17 -6.49
N MET A 32 -9.29 5.18 -6.67
CA MET A 32 -9.69 6.39 -7.38
C MET A 32 -9.17 6.33 -8.81
N PRO A 33 -9.98 6.72 -9.80
CA PRO A 33 -9.45 6.96 -11.14
C PRO A 33 -8.29 7.97 -11.06
N ALA A 34 -7.26 7.75 -11.86
CA ALA A 34 -6.17 8.73 -11.95
C ALA A 34 -6.72 10.05 -12.51
N GLU A 35 -6.46 11.14 -11.79
CA GLU A 35 -6.64 12.49 -12.32
C GLU A 35 -5.27 12.97 -12.82
N ASP A 36 -5.20 13.40 -14.06
CA ASP A 36 -3.99 13.87 -14.73
C ASP A 36 -2.82 12.85 -14.71
N GLU A 37 -1.61 13.29 -14.41
CA GLU A 37 -0.39 12.47 -14.39
C GLU A 37 -0.16 11.76 -13.04
N SER A 38 -1.15 11.75 -12.14
CA SER A 38 -1.02 11.11 -10.83
C SER A 38 -1.03 9.58 -10.95
N VAL A 39 -0.26 8.91 -10.10
CA VAL A 39 -0.28 7.45 -9.98
C VAL A 39 -1.51 7.05 -9.14
N PRO A 40 -2.46 6.26 -9.71
CA PRO A 40 -3.62 5.81 -8.94
C PRO A 40 -3.16 4.88 -7.83
N SER A 41 -3.72 5.04 -6.63
CA SER A 41 -3.46 4.15 -5.50
C SER A 41 -4.70 3.36 -5.08
N ASN A 42 -4.47 2.15 -4.60
CA ASN A 42 -5.48 1.29 -4.02
C ASN A 42 -5.41 1.38 -2.49
N GLN A 43 -6.55 1.44 -1.83
CA GLN A 43 -6.67 1.34 -0.38
C GLN A 43 -7.46 0.09 -0.04
N PHE A 44 -7.27 -0.48 1.15
CA PHE A 44 -7.91 -1.75 1.48
C PHE A 44 -8.60 -1.69 2.83
N LEU A 45 -9.66 -2.48 2.96
CA LEU A 45 -10.40 -2.68 4.20
C LEU A 45 -10.57 -4.18 4.43
N ILE A 46 -10.16 -4.64 5.61
CA ILE A 46 -10.48 -5.98 6.11
C ILE A 46 -11.52 -5.81 7.20
N ILE A 47 -12.57 -6.60 7.16
CA ILE A 47 -13.63 -6.67 8.19
C ILE A 47 -13.72 -8.10 8.68
N ASP A 48 -13.70 -8.29 9.99
CA ASP A 48 -13.99 -9.57 10.63
C ASP A 48 -15.00 -9.33 11.75
N GLY A 49 -16.22 -9.82 11.58
CA GLY A 49 -17.32 -9.55 12.49
C GLY A 49 -17.58 -8.05 12.69
N ASN A 50 -17.31 -7.58 13.91
CA ASN A 50 -17.50 -6.18 14.31
C ASN A 50 -16.20 -5.36 14.38
N GLU A 51 -15.07 -5.92 13.96
CA GLU A 51 -13.80 -5.19 13.88
C GLU A 51 -13.34 -5.03 12.43
N ALA A 52 -12.66 -3.94 12.15
CA ALA A 52 -12.14 -3.65 10.82
C ALA A 52 -10.77 -2.99 10.88
N ALA A 53 -9.99 -3.19 9.81
CA ALA A 53 -8.69 -2.58 9.61
C ALA A 53 -8.61 -1.91 8.23
N ILE A 54 -8.15 -0.67 8.19
CA ILE A 54 -7.83 0.04 6.94
C ILE A 54 -6.34 -0.16 6.70
N ILE A 55 -5.97 -0.66 5.52
CA ILE A 55 -4.57 -0.78 5.08
C ILE A 55 -4.30 0.29 4.03
N ASP A 56 -3.20 1.03 4.22
CA ASP A 56 -2.71 2.08 3.35
C ASP A 56 -3.79 3.15 3.05
N PRO A 57 -4.14 3.99 4.03
CA PRO A 57 -5.30 4.87 3.96
C PRO A 57 -5.21 5.99 2.91
N GLY A 58 -4.08 6.10 2.22
CA GLY A 58 -3.91 6.99 1.10
C GLY A 58 -3.49 8.42 1.45
N GLY A 59 -3.43 9.26 0.43
CA GLY A 59 -3.14 10.68 0.53
C GLY A 59 -4.25 11.50 1.21
N ASP A 60 -3.98 12.78 1.51
CA ASP A 60 -4.96 13.62 2.22
C ASP A 60 -6.30 13.75 1.49
N LEU A 61 -6.27 13.83 0.16
CA LEU A 61 -7.48 13.91 -0.67
C LEU A 61 -8.29 12.60 -0.68
N THR A 62 -7.66 11.47 -0.36
CA THR A 62 -8.29 10.15 -0.30
C THR A 62 -9.21 10.01 0.92
N PHE A 63 -8.97 10.74 2.00
CA PHE A 63 -9.70 10.57 3.26
C PHE A 63 -11.23 10.65 3.12
N THR A 64 -11.75 11.70 2.49
CA THR A 64 -13.21 11.89 2.39
C THR A 64 -13.88 10.84 1.51
N PRO A 65 -13.44 10.58 0.27
CA PRO A 65 -14.05 9.55 -0.56
C PRO A 65 -13.91 8.16 0.05
N LEU A 66 -12.77 7.83 0.68
CA LEU A 66 -12.56 6.55 1.33
C LEU A 66 -13.51 6.37 2.53
N THR A 67 -13.67 7.38 3.38
CA THR A 67 -14.63 7.36 4.48
C THR A 67 -16.05 7.06 3.98
N LEU A 68 -16.49 7.74 2.92
CA LEU A 68 -17.82 7.54 2.33
C LEU A 68 -17.99 6.12 1.76
N GLN A 69 -16.94 5.53 1.24
CA GLN A 69 -17.01 4.15 0.74
C GLN A 69 -17.02 3.13 1.88
N ILE A 70 -16.16 3.31 2.90
CA ILE A 70 -16.09 2.39 4.06
C ILE A 70 -17.43 2.29 4.77
N THR A 71 -18.17 3.41 4.93
CA THR A 71 -19.47 3.42 5.60
C THR A 71 -20.55 2.58 4.92
N LYS A 72 -20.33 2.14 3.67
CA LYS A 72 -21.21 1.17 2.99
C LYS A 72 -21.03 -0.27 3.48
N PHE A 73 -19.91 -0.57 4.11
CA PHE A 73 -19.51 -1.93 4.50
C PHE A 73 -19.50 -2.14 6.01
N THR A 74 -19.13 -1.11 6.78
CA THR A 74 -19.04 -1.19 8.25
C THR A 74 -19.23 0.19 8.88
N SER A 75 -19.52 0.21 10.22
CA SER A 75 -19.48 1.44 11.00
C SER A 75 -18.04 1.94 11.16
N MET A 76 -17.85 3.25 11.17
CA MET A 76 -16.56 3.85 11.47
C MET A 76 -16.07 3.52 12.88
N ASP A 77 -16.97 3.26 13.83
CA ASP A 77 -16.63 2.86 15.20
C ASP A 77 -16.01 1.45 15.28
N ASN A 78 -16.18 0.65 14.24
CA ASN A 78 -15.61 -0.69 14.14
C ASN A 78 -14.15 -0.69 13.67
N ILE A 79 -13.61 0.47 13.25
CA ILE A 79 -12.23 0.56 12.77
C ILE A 79 -11.27 0.46 13.96
N LYS A 80 -10.70 -0.72 14.14
CA LYS A 80 -9.71 -1.02 15.17
C LYS A 80 -8.31 -0.55 14.81
N TYR A 81 -7.94 -0.72 13.54
CA TYR A 81 -6.61 -0.36 13.05
C TYR A 81 -6.66 0.54 11.80
N VAL A 82 -5.76 1.51 11.78
CA VAL A 82 -5.29 2.16 10.55
C VAL A 82 -3.84 1.75 10.37
N ILE A 83 -3.54 1.09 9.26
CA ILE A 83 -2.28 0.40 9.00
C ILE A 83 -1.56 1.10 7.86
N GLY A 84 -0.26 1.36 8.02
CA GLY A 84 0.60 1.84 6.96
C GLY A 84 1.74 0.87 6.68
N SER A 85 1.88 0.46 5.42
CA SER A 85 2.94 -0.45 4.97
C SER A 85 4.32 0.21 5.00
N HIS A 86 4.38 1.48 4.58
CA HIS A 86 5.61 2.30 4.55
C HIS A 86 5.27 3.80 4.61
N GLN A 87 6.28 4.68 4.48
CA GLN A 87 6.17 6.10 4.82
C GLN A 87 5.70 7.02 3.69
N ASP A 88 5.39 6.53 2.51
CA ASP A 88 5.10 7.37 1.35
C ASP A 88 3.81 8.20 1.52
N PRO A 89 3.73 9.40 0.94
CA PRO A 89 2.59 10.30 1.15
C PRO A 89 1.26 9.75 0.65
N ASP A 90 1.28 8.94 -0.41
CA ASP A 90 0.10 8.27 -0.97
C ASP A 90 -0.35 7.05 -0.15
N ILE A 91 0.44 6.68 0.88
CA ILE A 91 0.11 5.71 1.92
C ILE A 91 -0.43 6.39 3.17
N LEU A 92 0.28 7.38 3.70
CA LEU A 92 0.13 7.84 5.08
C LEU A 92 -0.34 9.29 5.24
N ALA A 93 -0.39 10.11 4.18
CA ALA A 93 -0.67 11.53 4.36
C ALA A 93 -2.07 11.82 4.93
N SER A 94 -3.06 10.95 4.73
CA SER A 94 -4.39 11.08 5.35
C SER A 94 -4.45 10.61 6.81
N MET A 95 -3.42 9.92 7.31
CA MET A 95 -3.40 9.30 8.63
C MET A 95 -3.78 10.25 9.78
N PRO A 96 -3.29 11.50 9.86
CA PRO A 96 -3.70 12.41 10.93
C PRO A 96 -5.20 12.67 10.97
N ARG A 97 -5.87 12.66 9.81
CA ARG A 97 -7.33 12.82 9.73
C ARG A 97 -8.05 11.61 10.32
N TRP A 98 -7.58 10.40 10.01
CA TRP A 98 -8.12 9.17 10.58
C TRP A 98 -8.00 9.17 12.11
N LEU A 99 -6.86 9.53 12.64
CA LEU A 99 -6.62 9.58 14.07
C LEU A 99 -7.47 10.64 14.81
N ILE A 100 -7.82 11.74 14.16
CA ILE A 100 -8.72 12.76 14.71
C ILE A 100 -10.17 12.26 14.78
N HIS A 101 -10.63 11.55 13.74
CA HIS A 101 -12.01 11.13 13.62
C HIS A 101 -12.29 9.79 14.34
N LEU A 102 -11.28 8.93 14.49
CA LEU A 102 -11.40 7.60 15.08
C LEU A 102 -10.66 7.56 16.42
N GLN A 103 -11.32 7.87 17.51
CA GLN A 103 -10.67 8.07 18.82
C GLN A 103 -10.11 6.79 19.44
N ASN A 104 -10.72 5.65 19.18
CA ASN A 104 -10.32 4.34 19.76
C ASN A 104 -9.44 3.50 18.82
N THR A 105 -9.16 4.01 17.64
CA THR A 105 -8.38 3.30 16.62
C THR A 105 -6.89 3.39 16.93
N LYS A 106 -6.20 2.28 16.79
CA LYS A 106 -4.74 2.20 16.86
C LYS A 106 -4.12 2.38 15.48
N LEU A 107 -2.92 2.94 15.47
CA LEU A 107 -2.10 3.08 14.30
C LEU A 107 -1.03 1.99 14.29
N LEU A 108 -1.04 1.14 13.27
CA LEU A 108 0.01 0.14 13.03
C LEU A 108 0.93 0.63 11.93
N ILE A 109 2.19 0.88 12.26
CA ILE A 109 3.22 1.24 11.27
C ILE A 109 4.55 0.59 11.66
N PRO A 110 5.47 0.41 10.71
CA PRO A 110 6.81 -0.06 11.03
C PRO A 110 7.49 0.80 12.10
N THR A 111 8.07 0.18 13.12
CA THR A 111 8.78 0.86 14.23
C THR A 111 9.86 1.82 13.74
N LEU A 112 10.48 1.51 12.60
CA LEU A 112 11.47 2.38 11.96
C LEU A 112 10.94 3.80 11.69
N TRP A 113 9.64 3.94 11.38
CA TRP A 113 9.02 5.20 10.99
C TRP A 113 8.35 5.95 12.14
N GLU A 114 8.19 5.35 13.32
CA GLU A 114 7.54 5.97 14.50
C GLU A 114 8.11 7.34 14.84
N ARG A 115 9.44 7.48 14.79
CA ARG A 115 10.13 8.75 15.11
C ARG A 115 9.79 9.90 14.15
N PHE A 116 9.23 9.61 12.99
CA PHE A 116 8.84 10.62 11.99
C PHE A 116 7.38 11.05 12.13
N LEU A 117 6.56 10.31 12.88
CA LEU A 117 5.14 10.63 13.07
C LEU A 117 4.88 12.05 13.60
N PRO A 118 5.69 12.62 14.49
CA PRO A 118 5.49 14.01 14.95
C PRO A 118 5.51 15.02 13.79
N HIS A 119 6.18 14.70 12.68
CA HIS A 119 6.24 15.58 11.50
C HIS A 119 4.94 15.57 10.67
N TYR A 120 4.07 14.58 10.85
CA TYR A 120 2.73 14.59 10.26
C TYR A 120 1.76 15.52 11.00
N ASN A 121 2.14 16.01 12.20
CA ASN A 121 1.36 16.99 12.91
C ASN A 121 1.43 18.35 12.20
N SER A 122 0.27 18.93 11.96
CA SER A 122 0.10 20.26 11.42
C SER A 122 -0.55 21.17 12.46
N ALA A 123 -0.61 22.47 12.20
CA ALA A 123 -1.39 23.39 13.02
C ALA A 123 -2.88 23.00 13.10
N PHE A 124 -3.37 22.31 12.06
CA PHE A 124 -4.76 21.80 12.01
C PHE A 124 -4.96 20.59 12.93
N THR A 125 -3.98 19.69 13.05
CA THR A 125 -4.06 18.47 13.85
C THR A 125 -3.65 18.68 15.30
N LYS A 126 -2.80 19.69 15.56
CA LYS A 126 -2.30 20.03 16.89
C LYS A 126 -3.47 20.42 17.82
N GLY A 127 -3.63 19.67 18.91
CA GLY A 127 -4.70 19.88 19.89
C GLY A 127 -6.05 19.24 19.55
N ARG A 128 -6.17 18.58 18.40
CA ARG A 128 -7.37 17.81 18.02
C ARG A 128 -7.23 16.29 18.29
N LEU A 129 -6.02 15.81 18.45
CA LEU A 129 -5.75 14.45 18.90
C LEU A 129 -6.02 14.39 20.40
N HIS A 130 -7.15 13.77 20.81
CA HIS A 130 -7.60 13.69 22.21
C HIS A 130 -6.66 12.86 23.08
N HIS A 131 -5.97 11.88 22.50
CA HIS A 131 -4.90 11.12 23.12
C HIS A 131 -3.60 11.38 22.38
N GLY A 132 -2.49 11.39 23.11
CA GLY A 132 -1.17 11.55 22.50
C GLY A 132 -0.95 10.53 21.39
N LEU A 133 -0.32 10.92 20.30
CA LEU A 133 -0.08 10.04 19.16
C LEU A 133 0.65 8.75 19.59
N SER A 134 1.58 8.86 20.54
CA SER A 134 2.34 7.74 21.10
C SER A 134 1.50 6.69 21.82
N GLU A 135 0.36 7.07 22.42
CA GLU A 135 -0.51 6.13 23.15
C GLU A 135 -1.36 5.25 22.21
N ARG A 136 -1.53 5.73 21.00
CA ARG A 136 -2.33 5.06 19.94
C ARG A 136 -1.47 4.35 18.92
N LEU A 137 -0.17 4.47 19.05
CA LEU A 137 0.79 3.83 18.16
C LEU A 137 1.07 2.41 18.64
N GLU A 138 0.98 1.47 17.72
CA GLU A 138 1.43 0.09 17.87
C GLU A 138 2.45 -0.20 16.78
N GLY A 139 3.74 -0.16 17.16
CA GLY A 139 4.84 -0.34 16.21
C GLY A 139 4.98 -1.76 15.76
N ILE A 140 5.15 -1.96 14.45
CA ILE A 140 5.45 -3.26 13.86
C ILE A 140 6.97 -3.46 13.88
N PRO A 141 7.48 -4.48 14.59
CA PRO A 141 8.91 -4.79 14.61
C PRO A 141 9.44 -5.15 13.23
N ASP A 142 10.76 -5.00 13.01
CA ASP A 142 11.43 -5.38 11.75
C ASP A 142 11.19 -6.85 11.37
N GLY A 143 11.03 -7.73 12.34
CA GLY A 143 10.70 -9.14 12.11
C GLY A 143 9.23 -9.41 11.77
N GLY A 144 8.40 -8.38 11.68
CA GLY A 144 6.95 -8.52 11.50
C GLY A 144 6.21 -8.85 12.79
N GLY A 145 4.95 -9.26 12.67
CA GLY A 145 4.12 -9.58 13.81
C GLY A 145 2.77 -10.15 13.41
N VAL A 146 1.94 -10.45 14.42
CA VAL A 146 0.58 -10.96 14.23
C VAL A 146 -0.38 -10.10 15.04
N TYR A 147 -1.44 -9.63 14.41
CA TYR A 147 -2.38 -8.65 14.97
C TYR A 147 -3.80 -9.20 14.90
N THR A 148 -4.47 -9.27 16.04
CA THR A 148 -5.84 -9.79 16.13
C THR A 148 -6.84 -8.79 15.56
N LEU A 149 -7.72 -9.27 14.70
CA LEU A 149 -8.85 -8.54 14.13
C LEU A 149 -10.10 -9.42 14.20
N GLY A 150 -11.07 -9.07 15.07
CA GLY A 150 -12.24 -9.92 15.33
C GLY A 150 -11.83 -11.28 15.86
N ASP A 151 -12.26 -12.32 15.19
CA ASP A 151 -11.96 -13.72 15.50
C ASP A 151 -10.73 -14.26 14.75
N THR A 152 -10.09 -13.42 13.92
CA THR A 152 -8.94 -13.78 13.06
C THR A 152 -7.68 -12.99 13.42
N GLN A 153 -6.64 -13.19 12.63
CA GLN A 153 -5.36 -12.53 12.76
C GLN A 153 -4.82 -12.09 11.40
N ILE A 154 -4.21 -10.92 11.36
CA ILE A 154 -3.47 -10.41 10.20
C ILE A 154 -1.98 -10.59 10.48
N MET A 155 -1.23 -11.16 9.53
CA MET A 155 0.22 -11.27 9.62
C MET A 155 0.88 -10.06 8.97
N ALA A 156 1.72 -9.36 9.71
CA ALA A 156 2.62 -8.35 9.18
C ALA A 156 3.95 -9.03 8.78
N ILE A 157 4.29 -8.97 7.51
CA ILE A 157 5.42 -9.70 6.91
C ILE A 157 6.51 -8.71 6.53
N PRO A 158 7.78 -8.94 6.92
CA PRO A 158 8.89 -8.10 6.51
C PRO A 158 9.07 -8.08 4.98
N ALA A 159 9.14 -6.88 4.43
CA ALA A 159 9.39 -6.65 3.01
C ALA A 159 10.40 -5.50 2.83
N HIS A 160 11.42 -5.47 3.70
CA HIS A 160 12.42 -4.42 3.74
C HIS A 160 13.11 -4.23 2.41
N PHE A 161 13.30 -2.97 2.01
CA PHE A 161 13.91 -2.58 0.74
C PHE A 161 13.08 -2.91 -0.52
N LEU A 162 11.78 -3.22 -0.35
CA LEU A 162 10.83 -3.51 -1.43
C LEU A 162 9.58 -2.59 -1.35
N HIS A 163 9.59 -1.29 -1.74
CA HIS A 163 10.77 -0.48 -2.12
C HIS A 163 11.36 0.31 -0.92
N SER A 164 10.60 0.53 0.13
CA SER A 164 11.04 1.30 1.30
C SER A 164 11.89 0.47 2.26
N VAL A 165 12.80 1.13 3.00
CA VAL A 165 13.72 0.49 3.94
C VAL A 165 13.01 -0.34 5.01
N GLY A 166 11.92 0.15 5.56
CA GLY A 166 11.16 -0.52 6.62
C GLY A 166 9.80 -1.05 6.14
N ASN A 167 9.68 -1.39 4.86
CA ASN A 167 8.41 -1.85 4.30
C ASN A 167 7.93 -3.13 4.97
N ILE A 168 6.63 -3.16 5.27
CA ILE A 168 5.90 -4.31 5.81
C ILE A 168 4.72 -4.58 4.87
N GLN A 169 4.46 -5.84 4.62
CA GLN A 169 3.27 -6.31 3.89
C GLN A 169 2.31 -7.02 4.85
N PHE A 170 1.06 -7.18 4.42
CA PHE A 170 0.04 -7.78 5.29
C PHE A 170 -0.59 -8.97 4.58
N TYR A 171 -0.62 -10.10 5.28
CA TYR A 171 -1.28 -11.30 4.79
C TYR A 171 -2.49 -11.63 5.66
N ASP A 172 -3.63 -11.82 5.02
CA ASP A 172 -4.85 -12.28 5.66
C ASP A 172 -5.06 -13.76 5.40
N PRO A 173 -4.94 -14.63 6.42
CA PRO A 173 -5.02 -16.07 6.23
C PRO A 173 -6.43 -16.59 5.93
N VAL A 174 -7.49 -15.82 6.25
CA VAL A 174 -8.87 -16.21 5.95
C VAL A 174 -9.14 -16.09 4.46
N SER A 175 -8.85 -14.95 3.87
CA SER A 175 -9.04 -14.71 2.44
C SER A 175 -7.88 -15.21 1.57
N GLN A 176 -6.73 -15.54 2.17
CA GLN A 176 -5.47 -15.86 1.50
C GLN A 176 -4.96 -14.73 0.59
N ILE A 177 -5.24 -13.49 0.99
CA ILE A 177 -4.82 -12.28 0.27
C ILE A 177 -3.53 -11.73 0.89
N LEU A 178 -2.55 -11.45 0.02
CA LEU A 178 -1.35 -10.68 0.34
C LEU A 178 -1.54 -9.23 -0.13
N PHE A 179 -1.64 -8.30 0.81
CA PHE A 179 -1.58 -6.85 0.57
C PHE A 179 -0.12 -6.45 0.50
N SER A 180 0.38 -6.27 -0.71
CA SER A 180 1.82 -6.30 -0.99
C SER A 180 2.49 -4.92 -1.05
N GLY A 181 1.77 -3.84 -0.69
CA GLY A 181 2.29 -2.48 -0.87
C GLY A 181 2.68 -2.28 -2.33
N ASP A 182 3.89 -1.81 -2.57
CA ASP A 182 4.36 -1.53 -3.93
C ASP A 182 4.93 -2.74 -4.67
N MET A 183 5.09 -3.88 -4.01
CA MET A 183 5.50 -5.10 -4.70
C MET A 183 4.34 -5.58 -5.60
N GLY A 184 4.61 -5.71 -6.89
CA GLY A 184 3.60 -6.00 -7.91
C GLY A 184 2.93 -4.74 -8.51
N ALA A 185 3.36 -3.55 -8.10
CA ALA A 185 2.84 -2.29 -8.63
C ALA A 185 2.91 -2.23 -10.15
N SER A 186 1.83 -1.78 -10.77
CA SER A 186 1.77 -1.53 -12.21
C SER A 186 1.08 -0.20 -12.49
N LEU A 187 1.48 0.45 -13.59
CA LEU A 187 0.94 1.76 -13.98
C LEU A 187 -0.36 1.65 -14.81
N VAL A 188 -1.06 0.52 -14.72
CA VAL A 188 -2.27 0.25 -15.50
C VAL A 188 -3.37 -0.39 -14.65
N GLY A 189 -4.58 0.14 -14.76
CA GLY A 189 -5.75 -0.38 -14.05
C GLY A 189 -5.71 -0.12 -12.54
N ASN A 190 -6.45 -0.93 -11.80
CA ASN A 190 -6.57 -0.88 -10.33
C ASN A 190 -6.87 -2.28 -9.77
N SER A 191 -6.95 -2.43 -8.43
CA SER A 191 -7.23 -3.72 -7.78
C SER A 191 -8.62 -4.33 -8.08
N GLY A 192 -9.54 -3.56 -8.68
CA GLY A 192 -10.80 -4.11 -9.19
C GLY A 192 -10.63 -4.97 -10.43
N ILE A 193 -9.48 -4.86 -11.10
CA ILE A 193 -9.17 -5.56 -12.35
C ILE A 193 -8.07 -6.59 -12.07
N LYS A 194 -8.28 -7.83 -12.50
CA LYS A 194 -7.24 -8.87 -12.40
C LYS A 194 -6.30 -8.88 -13.60
N VAL A 195 -5.11 -9.39 -13.36
CA VAL A 195 -4.16 -9.70 -14.42
C VAL A 195 -4.62 -11.00 -15.10
N GLU A 196 -4.95 -10.94 -16.38
CA GLU A 196 -5.41 -12.10 -17.14
C GLU A 196 -4.24 -12.94 -17.69
N ASN A 197 -3.12 -12.31 -18.01
CA ASN A 197 -1.93 -12.97 -18.50
C ASN A 197 -0.71 -12.23 -17.95
N PHE A 198 0.08 -12.92 -17.14
CA PHE A 198 1.22 -12.34 -16.45
C PHE A 198 2.30 -11.87 -17.43
N GLN A 199 2.62 -12.66 -18.47
CA GLN A 199 3.69 -12.34 -19.42
C GLN A 199 3.45 -11.03 -20.16
N THR A 200 2.19 -10.75 -20.52
CA THR A 200 1.84 -9.47 -21.17
C THR A 200 1.77 -8.31 -20.18
N HIS A 201 1.63 -8.60 -18.88
CA HIS A 201 1.56 -7.60 -17.83
C HIS A 201 2.93 -7.10 -17.36
N ILE A 202 4.00 -7.90 -17.52
CA ILE A 202 5.38 -7.56 -17.10
C ILE A 202 5.79 -6.16 -17.55
N GLY A 203 5.49 -5.78 -18.79
CA GLY A 203 5.87 -4.47 -19.32
C GLY A 203 5.33 -3.27 -18.54
N SER A 204 4.19 -3.42 -17.87
CA SER A 204 3.60 -2.37 -17.03
C SER A 204 4.19 -2.29 -15.62
N MET A 205 4.94 -3.30 -15.20
CA MET A 205 5.59 -3.40 -13.88
C MET A 205 7.09 -3.15 -13.94
N LEU A 206 7.74 -3.52 -15.05
CA LEU A 206 9.19 -3.64 -15.18
C LEU A 206 9.94 -2.37 -14.76
N GLY A 207 9.59 -1.23 -15.34
CA GLY A 207 10.29 0.03 -15.08
C GLY A 207 10.19 0.48 -13.63
N PHE A 208 9.03 0.29 -13.01
CA PHE A 208 8.84 0.56 -11.59
C PHE A 208 9.75 -0.33 -10.73
N HIS A 209 9.69 -1.64 -10.90
CA HIS A 209 10.47 -2.56 -10.08
C HIS A 209 11.98 -2.40 -10.28
N GLN A 210 12.43 -2.16 -11.52
CA GLN A 210 13.85 -1.88 -11.78
C GLN A 210 14.33 -0.61 -11.07
N ARG A 211 13.49 0.42 -10.98
CA ARG A 211 13.87 1.69 -10.38
C ARG A 211 13.77 1.73 -8.87
N TYR A 212 12.71 1.14 -8.30
CA TYR A 212 12.35 1.34 -6.90
C TYR A 212 12.72 0.18 -5.98
N MET A 213 12.81 -1.06 -6.45
CA MET A 213 13.31 -2.17 -5.62
C MET A 213 14.81 -2.03 -5.40
N ALA A 214 15.28 -2.24 -4.18
CA ALA A 214 16.68 -1.96 -3.82
C ALA A 214 17.67 -2.89 -4.51
N SER A 215 17.36 -4.18 -4.64
CA SER A 215 18.24 -5.18 -5.30
C SER A 215 17.53 -6.51 -5.55
N ASN A 216 18.04 -7.27 -6.49
CA ASN A 216 17.62 -8.66 -6.72
C ASN A 216 17.71 -9.52 -5.44
N LYS A 217 18.75 -9.29 -4.62
CA LYS A 217 18.90 -10.03 -3.36
C LYS A 217 17.69 -9.85 -2.44
N ALA A 218 17.18 -8.62 -2.29
CA ALA A 218 16.00 -8.35 -1.48
C ALA A 218 14.76 -9.03 -2.08
N CYS A 219 14.55 -8.88 -3.40
CA CYS A 219 13.44 -9.51 -4.12
C CYS A 219 13.42 -11.03 -3.95
N ARG A 220 14.56 -11.70 -4.14
CA ARG A 220 14.67 -13.15 -4.05
C ARG A 220 14.40 -13.67 -2.62
N LEU A 221 15.01 -13.05 -1.60
CA LEU A 221 14.79 -13.46 -0.21
C LEU A 221 13.34 -13.30 0.23
N TRP A 222 12.70 -12.23 -0.23
CA TRP A 222 11.28 -12.02 -0.01
C TRP A 222 10.42 -13.07 -0.73
N ALA A 223 10.69 -13.32 -2.01
CA ALA A 223 9.97 -14.32 -2.78
C ALA A 223 10.07 -15.72 -2.17
N ASP A 224 11.26 -16.14 -1.74
CA ASP A 224 11.50 -17.39 -1.00
C ASP A 224 10.61 -17.47 0.28
N SER A 225 10.44 -16.36 0.97
CA SER A 225 9.65 -16.29 2.20
C SER A 225 8.15 -16.40 1.92
N VAL A 226 7.61 -15.56 1.02
CA VAL A 226 6.16 -15.52 0.75
C VAL A 226 5.66 -16.73 -0.05
N ARG A 227 6.54 -17.42 -0.77
CA ARG A 227 6.23 -18.67 -1.47
C ARG A 227 5.74 -19.77 -0.51
N GLN A 228 6.10 -19.68 0.76
CA GLN A 228 5.67 -20.61 1.82
C GLN A 228 4.21 -20.39 2.27
N LEU A 229 3.63 -19.24 1.93
CA LEU A 229 2.25 -18.92 2.28
C LEU A 229 1.27 -19.42 1.19
N PRO A 230 0.08 -19.86 1.57
CA PRO A 230 -0.97 -20.23 0.64
C PRO A 230 -1.65 -18.97 0.07
N VAL A 231 -0.90 -18.13 -0.67
CA VAL A 231 -1.42 -16.91 -1.29
C VAL A 231 -2.22 -17.29 -2.53
N GLU A 232 -3.50 -16.93 -2.55
CA GLU A 232 -4.41 -17.07 -3.68
C GLU A 232 -4.61 -15.75 -4.43
N MET A 233 -4.30 -14.62 -3.78
CA MET A 233 -4.40 -13.31 -4.42
C MET A 233 -3.34 -12.36 -3.83
N MET A 234 -2.64 -11.65 -4.69
CA MET A 234 -1.78 -10.52 -4.30
C MET A 234 -2.38 -9.22 -4.82
N VAL A 235 -2.53 -8.23 -3.93
CA VAL A 235 -3.09 -6.93 -4.26
C VAL A 235 -2.08 -5.83 -3.95
N PRO A 236 -1.46 -5.26 -4.98
CA PRO A 236 -0.53 -4.16 -4.82
C PRO A 236 -1.28 -2.84 -4.60
N GLN A 237 -0.59 -1.87 -4.02
CA GLN A 237 -1.12 -0.53 -3.84
C GLN A 237 -1.35 0.20 -5.17
N HIS A 238 -0.64 -0.15 -6.22
CA HIS A 238 -0.81 0.44 -7.54
C HIS A 238 -1.13 -0.64 -8.58
N GLY A 239 -2.17 -0.37 -9.39
CA GLY A 239 -2.52 -1.19 -10.53
C GLY A 239 -3.35 -2.44 -10.21
N LYS A 240 -3.22 -3.45 -11.06
CA LYS A 240 -4.09 -4.64 -11.07
C LYS A 240 -3.69 -5.67 -10.02
N ARG A 241 -4.69 -6.42 -9.53
CA ARG A 241 -4.44 -7.57 -8.66
C ARG A 241 -3.95 -8.80 -9.44
N LEU A 242 -3.08 -9.57 -8.81
CA LEU A 242 -2.66 -10.87 -9.28
C LEU A 242 -3.50 -11.94 -8.57
N GLU A 243 -4.44 -12.55 -9.28
CA GLU A 243 -5.43 -13.48 -8.73
C GLU A 243 -5.19 -14.90 -9.24
N GLY A 244 -5.11 -15.84 -8.30
CA GLY A 244 -4.81 -17.25 -8.52
C GLY A 244 -3.35 -17.61 -8.31
N ARG A 245 -3.13 -18.76 -7.66
CA ARG A 245 -1.80 -19.27 -7.31
C ARG A 245 -0.83 -19.29 -8.49
N ALA A 246 -1.29 -19.69 -9.67
CA ALA A 246 -0.44 -19.77 -10.85
C ALA A 246 0.11 -18.40 -11.29
N ILE A 247 -0.71 -17.36 -11.28
CA ILE A 247 -0.29 -15.99 -11.62
C ILE A 247 0.68 -15.45 -10.55
N PHE A 248 0.43 -15.76 -9.28
CA PHE A 248 1.32 -15.39 -8.19
C PHE A 248 2.68 -16.08 -8.31
N ASP A 249 2.71 -17.38 -8.62
CA ASP A 249 3.96 -18.11 -8.82
C ASP A 249 4.77 -17.59 -10.03
N GLU A 250 4.08 -17.23 -11.15
CA GLU A 250 4.76 -16.57 -12.28
C GLU A 250 5.38 -15.22 -11.88
N PHE A 251 4.70 -14.45 -11.04
CA PHE A 251 5.25 -13.21 -10.49
C PHE A 251 6.50 -13.47 -9.63
N LEU A 252 6.45 -14.45 -8.73
CA LEU A 252 7.59 -14.80 -7.90
C LEU A 252 8.79 -15.25 -8.74
N ASP A 253 8.56 -16.09 -9.75
CA ASP A 253 9.61 -16.57 -10.67
C ASP A 253 10.24 -15.44 -11.50
N TRP A 254 9.47 -14.39 -11.79
CA TRP A 254 9.95 -13.21 -12.50
C TRP A 254 10.77 -12.30 -11.58
N ILE A 255 10.24 -11.97 -10.39
CA ILE A 255 10.89 -11.02 -9.48
C ILE A 255 12.21 -11.57 -8.91
N GLU A 256 12.31 -12.88 -8.72
CA GLU A 256 13.53 -13.56 -8.29
C GLU A 256 14.70 -13.38 -9.26
N LYS A 257 14.42 -13.13 -10.54
CA LYS A 257 15.40 -12.99 -11.62
C LYS A 257 15.65 -11.55 -12.03
N LEU A 258 14.86 -10.63 -11.49
CA LEU A 258 14.91 -9.22 -11.90
C LEU A 258 16.16 -8.54 -11.34
N SER A 259 17.02 -8.00 -12.20
CA SER A 259 18.04 -7.01 -11.80
C SER A 259 17.38 -5.66 -11.57
N CYS A 260 17.58 -5.06 -10.39
CA CYS A 260 16.92 -3.83 -9.99
C CYS A 260 17.76 -3.01 -9.00
N GLY A 261 17.45 -1.74 -8.86
CA GLY A 261 18.10 -0.84 -7.91
C GLY A 261 19.63 -0.84 -8.05
N VAL A 262 20.31 -1.23 -6.99
CA VAL A 262 21.78 -1.22 -6.94
C VAL A 262 22.44 -2.23 -7.90
N ASP A 263 21.71 -3.25 -8.36
CA ASP A 263 22.25 -4.19 -9.36
C ASP A 263 22.45 -3.51 -10.73
N LEU A 264 21.79 -2.39 -10.98
CA LEU A 264 21.83 -1.63 -12.23
C LEU A 264 22.78 -0.42 -12.17
N ILE A 265 23.41 -0.17 -11.02
CA ILE A 265 24.35 0.93 -10.83
C ILE A 265 25.70 0.55 -11.44
N ASP A 266 26.24 1.44 -12.25
CA ASP A 266 27.58 1.35 -12.85
C ASP A 266 28.40 2.63 -12.62
N GLU A 267 29.62 2.68 -13.14
CA GLU A 267 30.51 3.83 -13.01
C GLU A 267 29.95 5.11 -13.65
N GLY A 268 29.10 4.98 -14.66
CA GLY A 268 28.44 6.12 -15.32
C GLY A 268 27.30 6.72 -14.52
N THR A 269 26.71 5.99 -13.58
CA THR A 269 25.52 6.41 -12.82
C THR A 269 25.75 7.67 -12.00
N TYR A 270 26.98 7.89 -11.55
CA TYR A 270 27.38 9.06 -10.76
C TYR A 270 28.34 10.00 -11.50
N ASP A 271 28.46 9.87 -12.84
CA ASP A 271 29.30 10.76 -13.64
C ASP A 271 28.66 12.15 -13.74
N ILE A 272 29.35 13.16 -13.23
CA ILE A 272 28.92 14.56 -13.18
C ILE A 272 29.64 15.45 -14.19
N LYS A 273 30.47 14.89 -15.10
CA LYS A 273 31.30 15.67 -16.02
C LYS A 273 30.48 16.64 -16.87
N GLU A 274 29.33 16.21 -17.38
CA GLU A 274 28.44 17.09 -18.14
C GLU A 274 27.90 18.24 -17.29
N LEU A 275 27.54 18.00 -16.04
CA LEU A 275 27.08 19.03 -15.10
C LEU A 275 28.22 20.05 -14.82
N MET A 276 29.46 19.59 -14.69
CA MET A 276 30.61 20.46 -14.52
C MET A 276 30.80 21.37 -15.74
N VAL A 277 30.65 20.83 -16.94
CA VAL A 277 30.73 21.63 -18.18
C VAL A 277 29.61 22.67 -18.23
N MET A 278 28.36 22.28 -17.91
CA MET A 278 27.22 23.21 -17.88
C MET A 278 27.39 24.35 -16.88
N THR A 279 28.05 24.10 -15.76
CA THR A 279 28.32 25.10 -14.71
C THR A 279 29.62 25.87 -14.94
N LYS A 280 30.34 25.65 -16.04
CA LYS A 280 31.66 26.21 -16.35
C LYS A 280 32.72 25.91 -15.27
N MET A 281 32.54 24.84 -14.52
CA MET A 281 33.55 24.32 -13.60
C MET A 281 34.62 23.58 -14.37
N ASN A 282 35.89 23.91 -14.15
CA ASN A 282 37.01 23.14 -14.68
C ASN A 282 37.15 21.86 -13.85
N ALA A 283 37.37 20.73 -14.51
CA ALA A 283 37.76 19.50 -13.83
C ALA A 283 39.13 19.78 -13.11
N ILE A 284 39.17 19.49 -11.82
CA ILE A 284 40.39 19.59 -10.99
C ILE A 284 41.31 18.43 -11.35
#